data_c4091060db6e5a87755fc85833b8a1b9
#
_entry.id   c4091060db6e5a87755fc85833b8a1b9
#
_cell.length_a   1.000
_cell.length_b   1.000
_cell.length_c   1.000
_cell.angle_alpha   90.00
_cell.angle_beta   90.00
_cell.angle_gamma   90.00
#
_symmetry.space_group_name_H-M   'P 1'
#
loop_
_entity.id
_entity.type
_entity.pdbx_description
1 polymer ?
#
loop_
_entity_poly.entity_id
_entity_poly.type
_entity_poly.pdbx_seq_one_letter_code
_entity_poly.pdbx_strand_id
1 'polypeptide(L)'
;MQSDQFLITQFQAATNKEACFTELLKRHQQKVYYQVKRMVTTHADADDIAQQVWIKVWNKLDGFKMESEFGTWVFRIAYNESLNFLQKLHPTGGENFRKFRKYAMALHLHVWVLYRQP
;
A
#
# COMPACT_ATOMS: atom_id res chain seq x y z
N MET A 1 -13.81 -6.29 18.17
CA MET A 1 -12.73 -6.26 17.15
C MET A 1 -11.74 -5.17 17.50
N GLN A 2 -10.47 -5.49 17.55
CA GLN A 2 -9.41 -4.54 17.90
C GLN A 2 -9.17 -3.55 16.75
N SER A 3 -8.83 -2.32 17.11
CA SER A 3 -8.51 -1.29 16.10
C SER A 3 -7.18 -1.57 15.43
N ASP A 4 -6.98 -0.96 14.27
CA ASP A 4 -5.67 -1.01 13.61
C ASP A 4 -4.58 -0.44 14.51
N GLN A 5 -4.87 0.67 15.21
CA GLN A 5 -3.91 1.29 16.14
C GLN A 5 -3.49 0.32 17.25
N PHE A 6 -4.43 -0.42 17.80
CA PHE A 6 -4.13 -1.42 18.81
C PHE A 6 -3.19 -2.49 18.27
N LEU A 7 -3.50 -3.03 17.08
CA LEU A 7 -2.67 -4.06 16.44
C LEU A 7 -1.28 -3.55 16.12
N ILE A 8 -1.17 -2.31 15.64
CA ILE A 8 0.12 -1.69 15.35
C ILE A 8 0.95 -1.52 16.62
N THR A 9 0.33 -1.03 17.69
CA THR A 9 0.99 -0.86 18.98
C THR A 9 1.52 -2.19 19.51
N GLN A 10 0.71 -3.24 19.44
CA GLN A 10 1.13 -4.58 19.83
C GLN A 10 2.28 -5.09 18.97
N PHE A 11 2.23 -4.87 17.66
CA PHE A 11 3.30 -5.23 16.75
C PHE A 11 4.59 -4.54 17.13
N GLN A 12 4.55 -3.24 17.37
CA GLN A 12 5.72 -2.43 17.72
C GLN A 12 6.29 -2.80 19.08
N ALA A 13 5.44 -3.29 19.99
CA ALA A 13 5.87 -3.80 21.29
C ALA A 13 6.40 -5.24 21.24
N ALA A 14 6.51 -5.80 20.05
CA ALA A 14 6.93 -7.19 19.80
C ALA A 14 6.02 -8.22 20.48
N THR A 15 4.75 -7.88 20.69
CA THR A 15 3.76 -8.78 21.27
C THR A 15 2.96 -9.40 20.14
N ASN A 16 3.19 -10.68 19.86
CA ASN A 16 2.51 -11.44 18.79
C ASN A 16 2.60 -10.74 17.44
N LYS A 17 3.79 -10.34 17.01
CA LYS A 17 4.01 -9.60 15.75
C LYS A 17 3.32 -10.25 14.56
N GLU A 18 3.51 -11.56 14.39
CA GLU A 18 2.96 -12.29 13.25
C GLU A 18 1.42 -12.26 13.25
N ALA A 19 0.81 -12.48 14.41
CA ALA A 19 -0.65 -12.47 14.52
C ALA A 19 -1.23 -11.09 14.24
N CYS A 20 -0.60 -10.04 14.77
CA CYS A 20 -1.02 -8.67 14.55
C CYS A 20 -0.90 -8.28 13.08
N PHE A 21 0.21 -8.61 12.45
CA PHE A 21 0.45 -8.35 11.04
C PHE A 21 -0.55 -9.11 10.17
N THR A 22 -0.79 -10.38 10.46
CA THR A 22 -1.74 -11.21 9.71
C THR A 22 -3.13 -10.60 9.74
N GLU A 23 -3.56 -10.11 10.89
CA GLU A 23 -4.88 -9.47 11.02
C GLU A 23 -4.94 -8.16 10.22
N LEU A 24 -3.90 -7.33 10.30
CA LEU A 24 -3.82 -6.10 9.50
C LEU A 24 -3.85 -6.41 8.01
N LEU A 25 -3.11 -7.42 7.58
CA LEU A 25 -3.09 -7.87 6.19
C LEU A 25 -4.47 -8.30 5.73
N LYS A 26 -5.16 -9.12 6.51
CA LYS A 26 -6.50 -9.59 6.18
C LYS A 26 -7.49 -8.44 5.99
N ARG A 27 -7.39 -7.41 6.82
CA ARG A 27 -8.29 -6.25 6.75
C ARG A 27 -8.07 -5.41 5.51
N HIS A 28 -6.84 -5.33 5.01
CA HIS A 28 -6.46 -4.35 3.99
C HIS A 28 -6.04 -4.97 2.66
N GLN A 29 -5.80 -6.28 2.59
CA GLN A 29 -5.21 -6.91 1.41
C GLN A 29 -6.06 -6.72 0.14
N GLN A 30 -7.37 -6.79 0.26
CA GLN A 30 -8.25 -6.68 -0.90
C GLN A 30 -8.21 -5.28 -1.50
N LYS A 31 -8.27 -4.25 -0.66
CA LYS A 31 -8.18 -2.86 -1.11
C LYS A 31 -6.83 -2.56 -1.75
N VAL A 32 -5.76 -3.07 -1.17
CA VAL A 32 -4.42 -2.91 -1.71
C VAL A 32 -4.30 -3.59 -3.07
N TYR A 33 -4.80 -4.81 -3.19
CA TYR A 33 -4.78 -5.54 -4.45
C TYR A 33 -5.51 -4.77 -5.56
N TYR A 34 -6.71 -4.28 -5.27
CA TYR A 34 -7.48 -3.52 -6.27
C TYR A 34 -6.79 -2.22 -6.67
N GLN A 35 -6.16 -1.56 -5.73
CA GLN A 35 -5.38 -0.36 -6.00
C GLN A 35 -4.23 -0.66 -6.96
N VAL A 36 -3.47 -1.71 -6.68
CA VAL A 36 -2.35 -2.13 -7.53
C VAL A 36 -2.87 -2.55 -8.91
N LYS A 37 -3.94 -3.33 -8.95
CA LYS A 37 -4.52 -3.84 -10.20
C LYS A 37 -4.96 -2.73 -11.15
N ARG A 38 -5.32 -1.57 -10.63
CA ARG A 38 -5.68 -0.42 -11.45
C ARG A 38 -4.49 0.20 -12.18
N MET A 39 -3.30 0.00 -11.65
CA MET A 39 -2.08 0.57 -12.22
C MET A 39 -1.37 -0.40 -13.16
N VAL A 40 -1.64 -1.69 -13.06
CA VAL A 40 -1.00 -2.71 -13.90
C VAL A 40 -2.05 -3.53 -14.64
N THR A 41 -1.63 -4.22 -15.70
CA THR A 41 -2.58 -4.87 -16.62
C THR A 41 -2.90 -6.31 -16.27
N THR A 42 -1.98 -7.03 -15.65
CA THR A 42 -2.16 -8.46 -15.39
C THR A 42 -2.33 -8.77 -13.91
N HIS A 43 -3.07 -9.84 -13.61
CA HIS A 43 -3.20 -10.33 -12.24
C HIS A 43 -1.86 -10.81 -11.68
N ALA A 44 -1.02 -11.42 -12.51
CA ALA A 44 0.30 -11.89 -12.08
C ALA A 44 1.16 -10.73 -11.59
N ASP A 45 1.19 -9.63 -12.33
CA ASP A 45 1.95 -8.44 -11.94
C ASP A 45 1.37 -7.81 -10.67
N ALA A 46 0.04 -7.75 -10.56
CA ALA A 46 -0.62 -7.22 -9.38
C ALA A 46 -0.30 -8.06 -8.13
N ASP A 47 -0.29 -9.38 -8.26
CA ASP A 47 0.07 -10.28 -7.16
C ASP A 47 1.51 -10.06 -6.70
N ASP A 48 2.44 -9.96 -7.65
CA ASP A 48 3.85 -9.75 -7.35
C ASP A 48 4.07 -8.42 -6.63
N ILE A 49 3.43 -7.36 -7.11
CA ILE A 49 3.54 -6.04 -6.50
C ILE A 49 2.92 -6.05 -5.10
N ALA A 50 1.75 -6.66 -4.95
CA ALA A 50 1.08 -6.74 -3.65
C ALA A 50 1.95 -7.46 -2.62
N GLN A 51 2.62 -8.54 -3.01
CA GLN A 51 3.56 -9.24 -2.13
C GLN A 51 4.69 -8.31 -1.69
N GLN A 52 5.27 -7.55 -2.63
CA GLN A 52 6.34 -6.60 -2.30
C GLN A 52 5.84 -5.51 -1.36
N VAL A 53 4.61 -5.06 -1.53
CA VAL A 53 3.99 -4.06 -0.65
C VAL A 53 3.96 -4.59 0.78
N TRP A 54 3.47 -5.82 0.98
CA TRP A 54 3.34 -6.37 2.33
C TRP A 54 4.68 -6.70 2.98
N ILE A 55 5.68 -7.09 2.19
CA ILE A 55 7.05 -7.24 2.68
C ILE A 55 7.57 -5.90 3.21
N LYS A 56 7.35 -4.82 2.46
CA LYS A 56 7.76 -3.49 2.89
C LYS A 56 7.00 -3.00 4.12
N VAL A 57 5.72 -3.31 4.19
CA VAL A 57 4.91 -3.00 5.38
C VAL A 57 5.50 -3.68 6.60
N TRP A 58 5.79 -4.96 6.52
CA TRP A 58 6.40 -5.71 7.62
C TRP A 58 7.71 -5.05 8.08
N ASN A 59 8.56 -4.70 7.13
CA ASN A 59 9.88 -4.15 7.45
C ASN A 59 9.82 -2.73 8.01
N LYS A 60 8.79 -1.96 7.67
CA LYS A 60 8.69 -0.54 8.04
C LYS A 60 7.71 -0.25 9.17
N LEU A 61 6.90 -1.22 9.55
CA LEU A 61 5.81 -1.00 10.50
C LEU A 61 6.32 -0.58 11.89
N ASP A 62 7.50 -1.06 12.30
CA ASP A 62 8.09 -0.65 13.58
C ASP A 62 8.35 0.87 13.63
N GLY A 63 8.62 1.48 12.51
CA GLY A 63 8.87 2.93 12.42
C GLY A 63 7.66 3.77 12.08
N PHE A 64 6.50 3.16 11.95
CA PHE A 64 5.27 3.89 11.62
C PHE A 64 4.82 4.73 12.82
N LYS A 65 4.70 6.05 12.61
CA LYS A 65 4.42 7.01 13.70
C LYS A 65 2.94 7.33 13.89
N MET A 66 2.06 6.66 13.16
CA MET A 66 0.62 6.88 13.23
C MET A 66 0.19 8.32 12.92
N GLU A 67 0.97 9.01 12.07
CA GLU A 67 0.64 10.34 11.59
C GLU A 67 -0.47 10.33 10.54
N SER A 68 -0.77 9.16 10.00
CA SER A 68 -1.90 8.91 9.12
C SER A 68 -2.55 7.60 9.52
N GLU A 69 -3.72 7.29 8.94
CA GLU A 69 -4.29 5.98 9.12
C GLU A 69 -3.43 4.91 8.45
N PHE A 70 -3.47 3.71 8.99
CA PHE A 70 -2.68 2.60 8.47
C PHE A 70 -2.98 2.35 6.99
N GLY A 71 -4.26 2.34 6.61
CA GLY A 71 -4.64 2.13 5.21
C GLY A 71 -4.04 3.18 4.27
N THR A 72 -4.02 4.44 4.69
CA THR A 72 -3.42 5.53 3.90
C THR A 72 -1.92 5.35 3.76
N TRP A 73 -1.25 4.93 4.81
CA TRP A 73 0.18 4.68 4.79
C TRP A 73 0.52 3.52 3.85
N VAL A 74 -0.23 2.42 3.94
CA VAL A 74 -0.05 1.27 3.03
C VAL A 74 -0.36 1.68 1.59
N PHE A 75 -1.38 2.51 1.38
CA PHE A 75 -1.71 3.05 0.05
C PHE A 75 -0.50 3.72 -0.60
N ARG A 76 0.22 4.55 0.15
CA ARG A 76 1.42 5.23 -0.37
C ARG A 76 2.52 4.24 -0.75
N ILE A 77 2.71 3.22 0.08
CA ILE A 77 3.68 2.16 -0.22
C ILE A 77 3.28 1.43 -1.51
N ALA A 78 2.01 1.05 -1.62
CA ALA A 78 1.48 0.35 -2.79
C ALA A 78 1.58 1.20 -4.06
N TYR A 79 1.28 2.48 -3.96
CA TYR A 79 1.39 3.41 -5.08
C TYR A 79 2.84 3.51 -5.57
N ASN A 80 3.78 3.68 -4.65
CA ASN A 80 5.19 3.78 -4.98
C ASN A 80 5.73 2.48 -5.60
N GLU A 81 5.32 1.33 -5.08
CA GLU A 81 5.73 0.04 -5.64
C GLU A 81 5.19 -0.15 -7.06
N SER A 82 3.95 0.23 -7.29
CA SER A 82 3.34 0.16 -8.62
C SER A 82 4.05 1.10 -9.61
N LEU A 83 4.39 2.31 -9.18
CA LEU A 83 5.16 3.24 -9.99
C LEU A 83 6.54 2.70 -10.33
N ASN A 84 7.23 2.12 -9.36
CA ASN A 84 8.55 1.54 -9.58
C ASN A 84 8.48 0.43 -10.63
N PHE A 85 7.44 -0.40 -10.57
CA PHE A 85 7.21 -1.45 -11.55
C PHE A 85 7.00 -0.85 -12.95
N LEU A 86 6.13 0.14 -13.07
CA LEU A 86 5.84 0.79 -14.36
C LEU A 86 7.07 1.49 -14.92
N GLN A 87 7.88 2.11 -14.07
CA GLN A 87 9.10 2.79 -14.46
C GLN A 87 10.14 1.81 -15.01
N LYS A 88 10.22 0.61 -14.46
CA LYS A 88 11.11 -0.44 -14.99
C LYS A 88 10.67 -0.90 -16.38
N LEU A 89 9.36 -0.93 -16.64
CA LEU A 89 8.84 -1.28 -17.95
C LEU A 89 9.06 -0.17 -18.99
N HIS A 90 9.08 1.09 -18.53
CA HIS A 90 9.19 2.27 -19.40
C HIS A 90 10.29 3.19 -18.90
N PRO A 91 11.58 2.81 -19.07
CA PRO A 91 12.68 3.54 -18.46
C PRO A 91 12.91 4.95 -19.02
N THR A 92 12.27 5.31 -20.16
CA THR A 92 12.42 6.62 -20.79
C THR A 92 11.36 7.63 -20.32
N GLY A 93 10.63 7.35 -19.27
CA GLY A 93 9.51 8.18 -18.81
C GLY A 93 9.84 9.59 -18.34
N GLY A 94 11.06 9.88 -17.96
CA GLY A 94 11.56 11.22 -17.69
C GLY A 94 10.62 12.16 -16.94
N GLU A 95 10.62 13.43 -17.41
CA GLU A 95 9.85 14.51 -16.83
C GLU A 95 8.33 14.32 -17.00
N ASN A 96 7.91 13.77 -18.13
CA ASN A 96 6.50 13.48 -18.38
C ASN A 96 5.94 12.45 -17.40
N PHE A 97 6.78 11.49 -17.01
CA PHE A 97 6.40 10.49 -16.02
C PHE A 97 6.18 11.12 -14.64
N ARG A 98 7.00 12.11 -14.27
CA ARG A 98 6.84 12.83 -13.01
C ARG A 98 5.53 13.62 -12.96
N LYS A 99 5.16 14.27 -14.05
CA LYS A 99 3.88 14.98 -14.16
C LYS A 99 2.70 14.03 -14.08
N PHE A 100 2.78 12.93 -14.81
CA PHE A 100 1.78 11.87 -14.77
C PHE A 100 1.64 11.31 -13.35
N ARG A 101 2.75 11.13 -12.66
CA ARG A 101 2.77 10.64 -11.28
C ARG A 101 1.93 11.49 -10.35
N LYS A 102 2.10 12.82 -10.39
CA LYS A 102 1.33 13.74 -9.55
C LYS A 102 -0.16 13.64 -9.84
N TYR A 103 -0.51 13.58 -11.10
CA TYR A 103 -1.89 13.51 -11.55
C TYR A 103 -2.55 12.18 -11.15
N ALA A 104 -1.85 11.09 -11.40
CA ALA A 104 -2.33 9.76 -11.06
C ALA A 104 -2.49 9.60 -9.55
N MET A 105 -1.60 10.19 -8.77
CA MET A 105 -1.68 10.14 -7.31
C MET A 105 -2.95 10.82 -6.80
N ALA A 106 -3.29 11.98 -7.36
CA ALA A 106 -4.51 12.70 -6.99
C ALA A 106 -5.76 11.87 -7.30
N LEU A 107 -5.80 11.25 -8.48
CA LEU A 107 -6.91 10.39 -8.88
C LEU A 107 -7.01 9.15 -7.99
N HIS A 108 -5.90 8.51 -7.69
CA HIS A 108 -5.89 7.32 -6.85
C HIS A 108 -6.31 7.63 -5.41
N LEU A 109 -5.89 8.77 -4.87
CA LEU A 109 -6.33 9.20 -3.54
C LEU A 109 -7.83 9.43 -3.51
N HIS A 110 -8.37 10.07 -4.56
CA HIS A 110 -9.80 10.31 -4.66
C HIS A 110 -10.59 8.99 -4.68
N VAL A 111 -10.15 8.05 -5.52
CA VAL A 111 -10.76 6.73 -5.60
C VAL A 111 -10.63 5.97 -4.28
N TRP A 112 -9.47 6.05 -3.64
CA TRP A 112 -9.24 5.43 -2.35
C TRP A 112 -10.22 5.93 -1.30
N VAL A 113 -10.44 7.25 -1.24
CA VAL A 113 -11.40 7.86 -0.32
C VAL A 113 -12.80 7.32 -0.57
N LEU A 114 -13.19 7.20 -1.84
CA LEU A 114 -14.50 6.66 -2.20
C LEU A 114 -14.67 5.20 -1.79
N TYR A 115 -13.61 4.39 -1.98
CA TYR A 115 -13.65 2.97 -1.60
C TYR A 115 -13.60 2.73 -0.09
N ARG A 116 -13.10 3.70 0.64
CA ARG A 116 -12.94 3.60 2.08
C ARG A 116 -14.26 3.79 2.84
N GLN A 117 -15.25 4.38 2.21
CA GLN A 117 -16.53 4.62 2.83
C GLN A 117 -17.31 3.31 2.95
N PRO A 118 -17.89 3.02 4.12
CA PRO A 118 -18.66 1.81 4.33
C PRO A 118 -19.91 1.75 3.46
#